data_792b772df8e6b14a9e1d62bec104353b
#
_entry.id   792b772df8e6b14a9e1d62bec104353b
#
_cell.length_a   1.000
_cell.length_b   1.000
_cell.length_c   1.000
_cell.angle_alpha   90.00
_cell.angle_beta   90.00
_cell.angle_gamma   90.00
#
_symmetry.space_group_name_H-M   'P 1'
#
loop_
_entity.id
_entity.type
_entity.pdbx_description
1 polymer ?
#
loop_
_entity_poly.entity_id
_entity_poly.type
_entity_poly.pdbx_seq_one_letter_code
_entity_poly.pdbx_strand_id
1 'polypeptide(L)'
;MRTRTGSSSRPWRAAVALALAAVALTSCIEGPIAGTPNLAGIIDLSRVGYQQQEFFLSHTDATAYEPLAPLTSDGRWSVAPDPDTADTTFVTRIVVHRPIDPADFNGTVVVEWMNVTAGIDLPNDWVYAHNEIVRSGAAWVGVSAQTVGVNALKSADATRYTKLVHPGDSYSYDIFTRAGRAVRNNPAVLGGLAPQRVLAMGESQSASRLVTYINAVHPLVNVYDGFLVHSRGASGSALSQSPLAAVPTPSPSLIRDDLSDPVFVVQAEGDVISSNLAIRQPDTPMFRQWELAGTSHADAYMIGVGFGDVGDGAGAVQMFNLMRTPNPPPSDCASSVNAGGHHWTFQAALHGLDAWVRTGTPPAAGAPLLAASTSPVVLQRDATGNALGGVRSAHVDAPVATLTGINSGSGFCRLFGSTVPLTSTQLLERYPTKAAFVAAWEAALDSAVAGGFLLQPDADELLAAA
;
A
#
# COMPACT_ATOMS: atom_id res chain seq x y z
N MET A 1 -86.25 -18.77 4.69
CA MET A 1 -86.47 -18.58 6.14
C MET A 1 -85.21 -18.92 6.93
N ARG A 2 -84.71 -17.98 7.66
CA ARG A 2 -83.51 -18.00 8.57
C ARG A 2 -82.10 -18.14 7.97
N THR A 3 -81.53 -17.02 7.77
CA THR A 3 -80.06 -16.68 7.74
C THR A 3 -79.34 -17.08 9.00
N ARG A 4 -78.13 -17.64 8.90
CA ARG A 4 -77.14 -17.66 9.95
C ARG A 4 -75.84 -17.13 9.38
N THR A 5 -75.50 -15.97 9.87
CA THR A 5 -74.20 -15.32 9.73
C THR A 5 -73.20 -16.00 10.64
N GLY A 6 -72.05 -16.49 10.05
CA GLY A 6 -70.91 -17.00 10.76
C GLY A 6 -69.81 -15.96 10.70
N SER A 7 -69.48 -15.35 11.81
CA SER A 7 -68.30 -14.42 11.99
C SER A 7 -67.03 -15.27 12.14
N SER A 8 -66.06 -15.14 11.25
CA SER A 8 -64.75 -15.70 11.40
C SER A 8 -63.84 -14.63 12.06
N SER A 9 -63.49 -14.83 13.30
CA SER A 9 -62.48 -14.09 14.03
C SER A 9 -61.11 -14.53 13.52
N ARG A 10 -60.36 -13.63 12.87
CA ARG A 10 -58.93 -13.78 12.61
C ARG A 10 -58.15 -13.45 13.87
N PRO A 11 -57.17 -14.28 14.28
CA PRO A 11 -56.24 -13.89 15.36
C PRO A 11 -55.22 -12.89 14.83
N TRP A 12 -55.12 -11.75 15.48
CA TRP A 12 -54.00 -10.81 15.32
C TRP A 12 -52.72 -11.48 15.81
N ARG A 13 -51.83 -11.74 14.90
CA ARG A 13 -50.42 -12.03 15.26
C ARG A 13 -49.76 -10.71 15.59
N ALA A 14 -49.49 -10.48 16.85
CA ALA A 14 -48.61 -9.42 17.33
C ALA A 14 -47.18 -9.75 16.84
N ALA A 15 -46.69 -8.99 15.89
CA ALA A 15 -45.27 -8.99 15.55
C ALA A 15 -44.53 -8.23 16.65
N VAL A 16 -43.83 -8.97 17.52
CA VAL A 16 -42.86 -8.41 18.45
C VAL A 16 -41.64 -8.06 17.59
N ALA A 17 -41.51 -6.78 17.27
CA ALA A 17 -40.26 -6.24 16.73
C ALA A 17 -39.24 -6.21 17.87
N LEU A 18 -38.33 -7.19 17.91
CA LEU A 18 -37.10 -7.06 18.70
C LEU A 18 -36.27 -5.96 18.04
N ALA A 19 -36.29 -4.77 18.59
CA ALA A 19 -35.26 -3.77 18.35
C ALA A 19 -33.98 -4.25 19.05
N LEU A 20 -33.09 -4.93 18.32
CA LEU A 20 -31.71 -5.10 18.72
C LEU A 20 -31.10 -3.71 18.69
N ALA A 21 -30.99 -3.09 19.89
CA ALA A 21 -30.08 -1.96 20.08
C ALA A 21 -28.67 -2.51 19.91
N ALA A 22 -28.10 -2.35 18.73
CA ALA A 22 -26.67 -2.51 18.51
C ALA A 22 -26.00 -1.40 19.34
N VAL A 23 -25.56 -1.73 20.53
CA VAL A 23 -24.56 -0.93 21.25
C VAL A 23 -23.32 -1.04 20.37
N ALA A 24 -23.08 -0.02 19.56
CA ALA A 24 -21.83 0.14 18.87
C ALA A 24 -20.76 0.30 19.94
N LEU A 25 -20.07 -0.80 20.29
CA LEU A 25 -18.89 -0.76 21.12
C LEU A 25 -17.83 -0.01 20.31
N THR A 26 -17.73 1.29 20.54
CA THR A 26 -16.73 2.15 19.89
C THR A 26 -15.36 1.77 20.42
N SER A 27 -14.41 1.55 19.52
CA SER A 27 -13.01 1.39 19.90
C SER A 27 -12.57 2.55 20.79
N CYS A 28 -11.86 2.26 21.86
CA CYS A 28 -11.31 3.29 22.73
C CYS A 28 -10.02 3.83 22.14
N ILE A 29 -9.93 5.15 22.01
CA ILE A 29 -8.74 5.87 21.57
C ILE A 29 -8.16 6.62 22.78
N GLU A 30 -6.91 6.31 23.10
CA GLU A 30 -6.11 7.02 24.10
C GLU A 30 -5.04 7.84 23.39
N GLY A 31 -4.98 9.14 23.63
CA GLY A 31 -3.96 10.00 23.04
C GLY A 31 -4.46 11.43 22.75
N PRO A 32 -3.63 12.26 22.12
CA PRO A 32 -2.30 11.90 21.60
C PRO A 32 -1.30 11.56 22.72
N ILE A 33 -0.49 10.52 22.50
CA ILE A 33 0.53 10.07 23.45
C ILE A 33 1.70 11.06 23.43
N ALA A 34 2.08 11.58 24.59
CA ALA A 34 3.14 12.57 24.69
C ALA A 34 4.51 12.02 24.25
N GLY A 35 5.36 12.88 23.70
CA GLY A 35 6.72 12.55 23.24
C GLY A 35 6.75 12.02 21.80
N THR A 36 7.95 11.70 21.31
CA THR A 36 8.17 11.26 19.92
C THR A 36 7.85 9.77 19.77
N PRO A 37 7.00 9.37 18.83
CA PRO A 37 6.76 7.97 18.50
C PRO A 37 8.03 7.27 17.99
N ASN A 38 8.15 5.98 18.27
CA ASN A 38 9.17 5.16 17.64
C ASN A 38 8.68 4.70 16.26
N LEU A 39 9.11 5.40 15.23
CA LEU A 39 8.80 5.11 13.83
C LEU A 39 9.99 5.47 12.94
N ALA A 40 10.41 4.56 12.08
CA ALA A 40 11.47 4.81 11.09
C ALA A 40 10.90 5.54 9.85
N GLY A 41 11.79 6.11 9.04
CA GLY A 41 11.42 6.67 7.73
C GLY A 41 10.60 7.96 7.77
N ILE A 42 10.74 8.77 8.83
CA ILE A 42 9.99 10.02 8.97
C ILE A 42 10.86 11.20 8.52
N ILE A 43 10.31 11.99 7.60
CA ILE A 43 10.84 13.31 7.25
C ILE A 43 10.54 14.33 8.35
N ASP A 44 11.20 15.51 8.30
CA ASP A 44 10.81 16.64 9.13
C ASP A 44 9.46 17.23 8.66
N LEU A 45 8.38 16.73 9.24
CA LEU A 45 7.02 17.11 8.90
C LEU A 45 6.73 18.60 9.08
N SER A 46 7.44 19.29 9.98
CA SER A 46 7.26 20.73 10.22
C SER A 46 7.66 21.57 9.00
N ARG A 47 8.61 21.08 8.19
CA ARG A 47 9.04 21.75 6.94
C ARG A 47 7.96 21.74 5.85
N VAL A 48 7.01 20.81 5.96
CA VAL A 48 5.96 20.61 4.96
C VAL A 48 4.55 20.91 5.51
N GLY A 49 4.46 21.59 6.66
CA GLY A 49 3.17 22.00 7.24
C GLY A 49 2.36 20.88 7.88
N TYR A 50 3.01 19.76 8.21
CA TYR A 50 2.38 18.59 8.83
C TYR A 50 2.82 18.38 10.27
N GLN A 51 2.03 17.63 11.02
CA GLN A 51 2.36 17.18 12.37
C GLN A 51 2.16 15.68 12.51
N GLN A 52 2.91 15.09 13.46
CA GLN A 52 2.80 13.70 13.85
C GLN A 52 2.15 13.58 15.22
N GLN A 53 1.21 12.64 15.34
CA GLN A 53 0.60 12.25 16.62
C GLN A 53 0.51 10.73 16.72
N GLU A 54 0.58 10.20 17.94
CA GLU A 54 0.44 8.76 18.21
C GLU A 54 -0.74 8.54 19.14
N PHE A 55 -1.47 7.46 18.88
CA PHE A 55 -2.62 7.05 19.71
C PHE A 55 -2.54 5.55 19.98
N PHE A 56 -3.10 5.13 21.12
CA PHE A 56 -3.38 3.72 21.37
C PHE A 56 -4.85 3.45 21.07
N LEU A 57 -5.05 2.45 20.19
CA LEU A 57 -6.36 1.94 19.82
C LEU A 57 -6.61 0.64 20.57
N SER A 58 -7.70 0.56 21.33
CA SER A 58 -8.03 -0.64 22.09
C SER A 58 -9.47 -1.08 21.88
N HIS A 59 -9.69 -2.37 22.07
CA HIS A 59 -11.01 -2.98 22.09
C HIS A 59 -10.99 -4.26 22.93
N THR A 60 -12.14 -4.64 23.51
CA THR A 60 -12.31 -5.84 24.35
C THR A 60 -13.08 -6.96 23.64
N ASP A 61 -13.34 -6.81 22.35
CA ASP A 61 -14.19 -7.67 21.53
C ASP A 61 -13.59 -7.82 20.12
N ALA A 62 -12.27 -8.09 20.08
CA ALA A 62 -11.62 -8.41 18.82
C ALA A 62 -11.97 -9.82 18.38
N THR A 63 -12.12 -10.02 17.08
CA THR A 63 -12.46 -11.32 16.51
C THR A 63 -11.44 -11.75 15.44
N ALA A 64 -11.26 -13.05 15.30
CA ALA A 64 -10.68 -13.66 14.12
C ALA A 64 -11.80 -14.08 13.15
N TYR A 65 -11.43 -14.61 11.99
CA TYR A 65 -12.37 -15.04 10.97
C TYR A 65 -12.14 -16.49 10.61
N GLU A 66 -13.25 -17.23 10.39
CA GLU A 66 -13.24 -18.60 9.89
C GLU A 66 -13.86 -18.68 8.50
N PRO A 67 -13.39 -19.60 7.63
CA PRO A 67 -13.97 -19.79 6.31
C PRO A 67 -15.27 -20.58 6.39
N LEU A 68 -16.32 -20.07 5.70
CA LEU A 68 -17.59 -20.80 5.53
C LEU A 68 -17.54 -21.83 4.39
N ALA A 69 -16.51 -21.73 3.53
CA ALA A 69 -16.23 -22.65 2.44
C ALA A 69 -14.72 -22.65 2.15
N PRO A 70 -14.16 -23.68 1.48
CA PRO A 70 -12.76 -23.67 1.07
C PRO A 70 -12.38 -22.40 0.33
N LEU A 71 -11.24 -21.78 0.70
CA LEU A 71 -10.71 -20.61 0.02
C LEU A 71 -10.24 -21.01 -1.38
N THR A 72 -10.69 -20.30 -2.42
CA THR A 72 -10.40 -20.60 -3.83
C THR A 72 -9.50 -19.53 -4.45
N SER A 73 -8.80 -19.88 -5.55
CA SER A 73 -7.84 -18.98 -6.20
C SER A 73 -8.47 -17.72 -6.82
N ASP A 74 -9.79 -17.70 -7.04
CA ASP A 74 -10.52 -16.55 -7.59
C ASP A 74 -10.72 -15.40 -6.59
N GLY A 75 -10.34 -15.59 -5.32
CA GLY A 75 -10.45 -14.58 -4.27
C GLY A 75 -11.85 -14.34 -3.71
N ARG A 76 -12.89 -14.98 -4.23
CA ARG A 76 -14.29 -14.84 -3.74
C ARG A 76 -14.51 -15.65 -2.47
N TRP A 77 -13.83 -15.26 -1.40
CA TRP A 77 -13.87 -15.98 -0.13
C TRP A 77 -15.09 -15.57 0.70
N SER A 78 -15.74 -16.56 1.28
CA SER A 78 -16.85 -16.37 2.21
C SER A 78 -16.40 -16.77 3.60
N VAL A 79 -16.43 -15.82 4.54
CA VAL A 79 -15.99 -16.01 5.92
C VAL A 79 -17.01 -15.47 6.90
N ALA A 80 -16.89 -15.87 8.16
CA ALA A 80 -17.64 -15.31 9.28
C ALA A 80 -16.70 -14.98 10.44
N PRO A 81 -17.12 -14.11 11.39
CA PRO A 81 -16.46 -14.01 12.68
C PRO A 81 -16.43 -15.37 13.37
N ASP A 82 -15.25 -15.76 13.87
CA ASP A 82 -15.07 -17.01 14.62
C ASP A 82 -15.64 -16.83 16.05
N PRO A 83 -16.72 -17.53 16.41
CA PRO A 83 -17.40 -17.34 17.69
C PRO A 83 -16.54 -17.73 18.91
N ASP A 84 -15.54 -18.58 18.71
CA ASP A 84 -14.64 -19.03 19.77
C ASP A 84 -13.57 -17.99 20.12
N THR A 85 -13.51 -16.88 19.34
CA THR A 85 -12.53 -15.81 19.52
C THR A 85 -13.13 -14.49 20.07
N ALA A 86 -14.43 -14.49 20.40
CA ALA A 86 -15.09 -13.36 21.02
C ALA A 86 -14.45 -12.99 22.39
N ASP A 87 -14.68 -11.74 22.83
CA ASP A 87 -14.15 -11.21 24.10
C ASP A 87 -12.61 -11.11 24.17
N THR A 88 -11.93 -11.08 23.02
CA THR A 88 -10.47 -10.96 22.97
C THR A 88 -10.06 -9.48 22.98
N THR A 89 -9.21 -9.13 23.95
CA THR A 89 -8.72 -7.76 24.12
C THR A 89 -7.46 -7.50 23.30
N PHE A 90 -7.37 -6.34 22.66
CA PHE A 90 -6.12 -5.80 22.14
C PHE A 90 -5.93 -4.34 22.54
N VAL A 91 -4.67 -3.92 22.57
CA VAL A 91 -4.23 -2.53 22.57
C VAL A 91 -3.11 -2.41 21.58
N THR A 92 -3.33 -1.67 20.50
CA THR A 92 -2.32 -1.43 19.47
C THR A 92 -2.02 0.05 19.30
N ARG A 93 -1.06 0.38 18.45
CA ARG A 93 -0.66 1.74 18.12
C ARG A 93 -1.16 2.14 16.73
N ILE A 94 -1.60 3.39 16.61
CA ILE A 94 -1.71 4.10 15.34
C ILE A 94 -0.88 5.39 15.39
N VAL A 95 -0.21 5.72 14.29
CA VAL A 95 0.50 6.99 14.10
C VAL A 95 -0.18 7.78 13.01
N VAL A 96 -0.38 9.06 13.23
CA VAL A 96 -1.13 9.96 12.33
C VAL A 96 -0.21 11.08 11.87
N HIS A 97 -0.07 11.25 10.57
CA HIS A 97 0.51 12.43 9.93
C HIS A 97 -0.62 13.22 9.26
N ARG A 98 -0.76 14.49 9.58
CA ARG A 98 -1.85 15.31 9.05
C ARG A 98 -1.45 16.78 8.92
N PRO A 99 -2.12 17.56 8.06
CA PRO A 99 -1.93 19.01 7.99
C PRO A 99 -2.09 19.65 9.38
N ILE A 100 -1.25 20.67 9.65
CA ILE A 100 -1.37 21.52 10.86
C ILE A 100 -2.56 22.45 10.67
N ASP A 101 -2.67 23.08 9.49
CA ASP A 101 -3.85 23.89 9.16
C ASP A 101 -4.98 22.99 8.64
N PRO A 102 -6.16 23.00 9.29
CA PRO A 102 -7.31 22.23 8.81
C PRO A 102 -7.79 22.62 7.40
N ALA A 103 -7.51 23.84 6.95
CA ALA A 103 -7.88 24.29 5.61
C ALA A 103 -7.12 23.57 4.49
N ASP A 104 -5.94 23.00 4.79
CA ASP A 104 -5.12 22.26 3.85
C ASP A 104 -5.60 20.80 3.68
N PHE A 105 -6.52 20.33 4.53
CA PHE A 105 -6.99 18.94 4.47
C PHE A 105 -7.97 18.73 3.32
N ASN A 106 -7.64 17.80 2.40
CA ASN A 106 -8.44 17.51 1.20
C ASN A 106 -9.61 16.53 1.41
N GLY A 107 -9.79 16.02 2.64
CA GLY A 107 -10.83 15.05 2.98
C GLY A 107 -10.43 13.57 2.78
N THR A 108 -9.22 13.28 2.32
CA THR A 108 -8.72 11.91 2.13
C THR A 108 -7.81 11.49 3.26
N VAL A 109 -8.02 10.29 3.77
CA VAL A 109 -7.11 9.64 4.73
C VAL A 109 -6.60 8.34 4.11
N VAL A 110 -5.28 8.18 4.09
CA VAL A 110 -4.62 6.95 3.64
C VAL A 110 -4.19 6.16 4.87
N VAL A 111 -4.73 4.95 5.03
CA VAL A 111 -4.43 4.06 6.15
C VAL A 111 -3.48 2.96 5.68
N GLU A 112 -2.27 2.95 6.22
CA GLU A 112 -1.26 1.97 5.87
C GLU A 112 -1.21 0.83 6.87
N TRP A 113 -1.29 -0.40 6.36
CA TRP A 113 -0.89 -1.59 7.10
C TRP A 113 0.63 -1.64 7.13
N MET A 114 1.25 -1.23 8.26
CA MET A 114 2.70 -1.15 8.34
C MET A 114 3.37 -2.50 8.13
N ASN A 115 4.45 -2.51 7.36
CA ASN A 115 5.22 -3.71 7.02
C ASN A 115 6.07 -4.16 8.22
N VAL A 116 6.16 -5.48 8.46
CA VAL A 116 6.96 -6.05 9.57
C VAL A 116 8.06 -7.01 9.12
N THR A 117 8.41 -7.01 7.83
CA THR A 117 9.42 -7.93 7.26
C THR A 117 10.79 -7.79 7.94
N ALA A 118 11.17 -6.58 8.33
CA ALA A 118 12.43 -6.35 9.03
C ALA A 118 12.36 -6.54 10.56
N GLY A 119 11.26 -7.09 11.09
CA GLY A 119 11.09 -7.33 12.52
C GLY A 119 10.60 -6.11 13.32
N ILE A 120 10.33 -5.00 12.67
CA ILE A 120 9.77 -3.76 13.24
C ILE A 120 8.67 -3.21 12.34
N ASP A 121 7.85 -2.29 12.83
CA ASP A 121 6.91 -1.54 11.98
C ASP A 121 7.65 -0.60 11.02
N LEU A 122 7.45 -0.78 9.73
CA LEU A 122 8.00 0.06 8.67
C LEU A 122 6.87 0.68 7.83
N PRO A 123 6.82 2.01 7.68
CA PRO A 123 5.84 2.72 6.88
C PRO A 123 6.32 2.82 5.42
N ASN A 124 6.45 1.68 4.74
CA ASN A 124 7.07 1.60 3.42
C ASN A 124 6.33 2.42 2.37
N ASP A 125 5.01 2.36 2.37
CA ASP A 125 4.19 3.14 1.43
C ASP A 125 4.19 4.63 1.76
N TRP A 126 4.29 5.02 3.04
CA TRP A 126 4.55 6.40 3.42
C TRP A 126 5.87 6.89 2.81
N VAL A 127 6.94 6.09 2.90
CA VAL A 127 8.24 6.48 2.33
C VAL A 127 8.13 6.71 0.83
N TYR A 128 7.40 5.86 0.10
CA TYR A 128 7.21 6.05 -1.34
C TYR A 128 6.27 7.21 -1.72
N ALA A 129 5.27 7.52 -0.89
CA ALA A 129 4.15 8.39 -1.29
C ALA A 129 4.05 9.70 -0.52
N HIS A 130 4.89 9.96 0.51
CA HIS A 130 4.71 11.10 1.40
C HIS A 130 4.69 12.46 0.67
N ASN A 131 5.46 12.61 -0.41
CA ASN A 131 5.44 13.86 -1.18
C ASN A 131 4.06 14.12 -1.80
N GLU A 132 3.39 13.09 -2.34
CA GLU A 132 2.03 13.23 -2.86
C GLU A 132 1.00 13.39 -1.74
N ILE A 133 1.13 12.63 -0.64
CA ILE A 133 0.23 12.75 0.51
C ILE A 133 0.26 14.18 1.05
N VAL A 134 1.44 14.75 1.21
CA VAL A 134 1.66 16.13 1.70
C VAL A 134 1.13 17.15 0.67
N ARG A 135 1.53 17.01 -0.58
CA ARG A 135 1.16 17.94 -1.66
C ARG A 135 -0.34 17.99 -1.91
N SER A 136 -1.00 16.84 -1.83
CA SER A 136 -2.47 16.77 -2.01
C SER A 136 -3.25 17.21 -0.78
N GLY A 137 -2.64 17.35 0.38
CA GLY A 137 -3.32 17.67 1.64
C GLY A 137 -4.02 16.47 2.27
N ALA A 138 -3.67 15.24 1.95
CA ALA A 138 -4.22 14.05 2.57
C ALA A 138 -3.62 13.82 3.97
N ALA A 139 -4.35 13.12 4.85
CA ALA A 139 -3.77 12.60 6.07
C ALA A 139 -3.30 11.15 5.87
N TRP A 140 -2.29 10.74 6.62
CA TRP A 140 -1.80 9.36 6.67
C TRP A 140 -1.94 8.78 8.07
N VAL A 141 -2.29 7.49 8.15
CA VAL A 141 -2.40 6.74 9.40
C VAL A 141 -1.70 5.39 9.26
N GLY A 142 -0.59 5.22 9.96
CA GLY A 142 0.11 3.93 10.05
C GLY A 142 -0.43 3.08 11.19
N VAL A 143 -0.76 1.82 10.91
CA VAL A 143 -1.36 0.89 11.87
C VAL A 143 -0.39 -0.23 12.22
N SER A 144 -0.03 -0.36 13.51
CA SER A 144 0.68 -1.53 14.06
C SER A 144 -0.28 -2.71 14.15
N ALA A 145 -0.62 -3.30 13.01
CA ALA A 145 -1.65 -4.32 12.94
C ALA A 145 -1.17 -5.74 13.29
N GLN A 146 0.14 -5.95 13.47
CA GLN A 146 0.74 -7.27 13.64
C GLN A 146 1.54 -7.41 14.94
N THR A 147 1.56 -8.62 15.47
CA THR A 147 2.27 -8.99 16.72
C THR A 147 3.74 -8.60 16.68
N VAL A 148 4.41 -8.77 15.54
CA VAL A 148 5.85 -8.45 15.37
C VAL A 148 6.11 -6.98 15.64
N GLY A 149 5.36 -6.07 15.02
CA GLY A 149 5.49 -4.63 15.20
C GLY A 149 5.22 -4.20 16.64
N VAL A 150 4.12 -4.70 17.23
CA VAL A 150 3.76 -4.41 18.63
C VAL A 150 4.86 -4.88 19.61
N ASN A 151 5.41 -6.07 19.41
CA ASN A 151 6.49 -6.58 20.26
C ASN A 151 7.79 -5.80 20.09
N ALA A 152 8.10 -5.37 18.87
CA ALA A 152 9.26 -4.53 18.61
C ALA A 152 9.16 -3.18 19.32
N LEU A 153 7.99 -2.54 19.31
CA LEU A 153 7.73 -1.30 20.06
C LEU A 153 7.95 -1.49 21.56
N LYS A 154 7.39 -2.55 22.14
CA LYS A 154 7.58 -2.87 23.56
C LYS A 154 9.04 -3.14 23.90
N SER A 155 9.82 -3.71 22.98
CA SER A 155 11.25 -3.96 23.18
C SER A 155 12.07 -2.66 23.08
N ALA A 156 11.66 -1.74 22.20
CA ALA A 156 12.35 -0.47 21.97
C ALA A 156 12.13 0.54 23.12
N ASP A 157 10.89 0.61 23.66
CA ASP A 157 10.55 1.46 24.81
C ASP A 157 9.46 0.78 25.65
N ALA A 158 9.89 -0.04 26.61
CA ALA A 158 9.00 -0.79 27.49
C ALA A 158 8.14 0.11 28.39
N THR A 159 8.57 1.35 28.68
CA THR A 159 7.81 2.30 29.48
C THR A 159 6.68 2.90 28.66
N ARG A 160 6.97 3.41 27.47
CA ARG A 160 5.99 4.04 26.59
C ARG A 160 4.94 3.05 26.13
N TYR A 161 5.37 1.84 25.73
CA TYR A 161 4.52 0.83 25.09
C TYR A 161 4.07 -0.29 26.03
N THR A 162 4.14 -0.09 27.35
CA THR A 162 3.76 -1.09 28.36
C THR A 162 2.33 -1.60 28.22
N LYS A 163 1.42 -0.70 27.77
CA LYS A 163 -0.02 -1.01 27.62
C LYS A 163 -0.34 -1.85 26.39
N LEU A 164 0.57 -1.93 25.40
CA LEU A 164 0.28 -2.63 24.16
C LEU A 164 0.12 -4.13 24.39
N VAL A 165 -0.94 -4.69 23.82
CA VAL A 165 -1.28 -6.11 23.87
C VAL A 165 -1.78 -6.54 22.49
N HIS A 166 -1.19 -7.59 21.93
CA HIS A 166 -1.62 -8.14 20.65
C HIS A 166 -1.92 -9.63 20.79
N PRO A 167 -3.15 -10.09 20.49
CA PRO A 167 -3.59 -11.46 20.77
C PRO A 167 -3.09 -12.49 19.75
N GLY A 168 -2.42 -12.06 18.70
CA GLY A 168 -1.94 -12.89 17.59
C GLY A 168 -2.49 -12.42 16.25
N ASP A 169 -1.80 -12.79 15.17
CA ASP A 169 -2.03 -12.21 13.85
C ASP A 169 -3.34 -12.67 13.17
N SER A 170 -4.06 -13.63 13.72
CA SER A 170 -5.43 -13.94 13.28
C SER A 170 -6.41 -12.78 13.53
N TYR A 171 -6.11 -11.95 14.53
CA TYR A 171 -6.91 -10.77 14.88
C TYR A 171 -6.49 -9.50 14.13
N SER A 172 -5.39 -9.54 13.38
CA SER A 172 -4.85 -8.36 12.66
C SER A 172 -5.86 -7.76 11.69
N TYR A 173 -6.71 -8.57 11.08
CA TYR A 173 -7.75 -8.10 10.14
C TYR A 173 -8.84 -7.28 10.84
N ASP A 174 -9.28 -7.70 12.03
CA ASP A 174 -10.23 -6.93 12.82
C ASP A 174 -9.58 -5.68 13.42
N ILE A 175 -8.34 -5.77 13.87
CA ILE A 175 -7.55 -4.61 14.34
C ILE A 175 -7.47 -3.55 13.23
N PHE A 176 -7.17 -3.95 12.00
CA PHE A 176 -7.11 -3.04 10.85
C PHE A 176 -8.50 -2.45 10.50
N THR A 177 -9.56 -3.27 10.58
CA THR A 177 -10.96 -2.79 10.45
C THR A 177 -11.28 -1.73 11.47
N ARG A 178 -10.91 -1.97 12.75
CA ARG A 178 -11.21 -1.03 13.84
C ARG A 178 -10.39 0.26 13.74
N ALA A 179 -9.17 0.18 13.21
CA ALA A 179 -8.38 1.37 12.90
C ALA A 179 -9.07 2.25 11.84
N GLY A 180 -9.55 1.67 10.75
CA GLY A 180 -10.31 2.39 9.74
C GLY A 180 -11.62 2.99 10.30
N ARG A 181 -12.34 2.24 11.13
CA ARG A 181 -13.55 2.76 11.83
C ARG A 181 -13.20 3.90 12.79
N ALA A 182 -12.10 3.83 13.52
CA ALA A 182 -11.66 4.90 14.41
C ALA A 182 -11.32 6.17 13.63
N VAL A 183 -10.62 6.03 12.50
CA VAL A 183 -10.35 7.14 11.57
C VAL A 183 -11.63 7.81 11.09
N ARG A 184 -12.64 7.03 10.71
CA ARG A 184 -13.93 7.57 10.22
C ARG A 184 -14.77 8.23 11.28
N ASN A 185 -14.81 7.67 12.49
CA ASN A 185 -15.88 7.96 13.45
C ASN A 185 -15.38 8.65 14.72
N ASN A 186 -14.07 8.71 14.97
CA ASN A 186 -13.53 9.35 16.17
C ASN A 186 -12.73 10.61 15.79
N PRO A 187 -13.31 11.81 16.00
CA PRO A 187 -12.64 13.07 15.63
C PRO A 187 -11.30 13.29 16.33
N ALA A 188 -11.03 12.65 17.47
CA ALA A 188 -9.76 12.81 18.18
C ALA A 188 -8.57 12.27 17.36
N VAL A 189 -8.78 11.22 16.57
CA VAL A 189 -7.72 10.59 15.76
C VAL A 189 -7.12 11.59 14.76
N LEU A 190 -7.98 12.36 14.10
CA LEU A 190 -7.57 13.32 13.08
C LEU A 190 -7.56 14.78 13.61
N GLY A 191 -7.66 14.99 14.95
CA GLY A 191 -7.65 16.33 15.53
C GLY A 191 -8.81 17.21 15.07
N GLY A 192 -9.98 16.62 14.82
CA GLY A 192 -11.19 17.32 14.37
C GLY A 192 -11.36 17.40 12.85
N LEU A 193 -10.40 16.94 12.04
CA LEU A 193 -10.60 16.83 10.58
C LEU A 193 -11.66 15.77 10.29
N ALA A 194 -12.54 16.06 9.30
CA ALA A 194 -13.63 15.18 8.90
C ALA A 194 -13.28 14.42 7.62
N PRO A 195 -12.94 13.13 7.68
CA PRO A 195 -12.59 12.36 6.50
C PRO A 195 -13.82 12.13 5.62
N GLN A 196 -13.66 12.34 4.33
CA GLN A 196 -14.65 12.04 3.31
C GLN A 196 -14.37 10.67 2.66
N ARG A 197 -13.11 10.30 2.57
CA ARG A 197 -12.60 9.06 1.99
C ARG A 197 -11.52 8.45 2.86
N VAL A 198 -11.54 7.14 2.98
CA VAL A 198 -10.52 6.38 3.72
C VAL A 198 -10.00 5.27 2.80
N LEU A 199 -8.78 5.42 2.33
CA LEU A 199 -8.10 4.46 1.46
C LEU A 199 -7.21 3.56 2.31
N ALA A 200 -7.04 2.31 1.90
CA ALA A 200 -6.12 1.38 2.54
C ALA A 200 -4.93 1.10 1.62
N MET A 201 -3.71 1.06 2.16
CA MET A 201 -2.52 0.67 1.42
C MET A 201 -1.61 -0.24 2.24
N GLY A 202 -0.74 -0.97 1.55
CA GLY A 202 0.27 -1.83 2.16
C GLY A 202 1.16 -2.45 1.10
N GLU A 203 2.45 -2.54 1.44
CA GLU A 203 3.51 -3.02 0.57
C GLU A 203 3.99 -4.42 0.98
N SER A 204 4.34 -5.27 0.01
CA SER A 204 5.03 -6.55 0.23
C SER A 204 4.25 -7.51 1.15
N GLN A 205 4.76 -7.77 2.33
CA GLN A 205 4.14 -8.63 3.33
C GLN A 205 2.77 -8.06 3.77
N SER A 206 2.66 -6.76 3.95
CA SER A 206 1.38 -6.12 4.28
C SER A 206 0.42 -6.04 3.07
N ALA A 207 0.93 -5.96 1.84
CA ALA A 207 0.10 -6.17 0.65
C ALA A 207 -0.53 -7.57 0.63
N SER A 208 0.20 -8.61 1.05
CA SER A 208 -0.36 -9.96 1.17
C SER A 208 -1.45 -10.04 2.25
N ARG A 209 -1.34 -9.25 3.33
CA ARG A 209 -2.41 -9.07 4.32
C ARG A 209 -3.62 -8.37 3.71
N LEU A 210 -3.41 -7.30 2.93
CA LEU A 210 -4.49 -6.60 2.24
C LEU A 210 -5.21 -7.51 1.23
N VAL A 211 -4.51 -8.39 0.51
CA VAL A 211 -5.16 -9.38 -0.37
C VAL A 211 -6.17 -10.24 0.40
N THR A 212 -5.77 -10.74 1.57
CA THR A 212 -6.67 -11.53 2.42
C THR A 212 -7.82 -10.67 2.97
N TYR A 213 -7.51 -9.45 3.39
CA TYR A 213 -8.50 -8.49 3.87
C TYR A 213 -9.56 -8.17 2.80
N ILE A 214 -9.12 -7.84 1.59
CA ILE A 214 -9.99 -7.52 0.45
C ILE A 214 -10.88 -8.71 0.09
N ASN A 215 -10.29 -9.91 0.03
CA ASN A 215 -10.99 -11.11 -0.44
C ASN A 215 -11.95 -11.70 0.60
N ALA A 216 -11.63 -11.58 1.89
CA ALA A 216 -12.37 -12.23 2.97
C ALA A 216 -13.17 -11.24 3.83
N VAL A 217 -12.52 -10.19 4.34
CA VAL A 217 -13.05 -9.38 5.45
C VAL A 217 -13.80 -8.14 4.96
N HIS A 218 -13.24 -7.43 3.97
CA HIS A 218 -13.84 -6.19 3.47
C HIS A 218 -15.33 -6.33 3.07
N PRO A 219 -15.77 -7.41 2.38
CA PRO A 219 -17.19 -7.57 2.03
C PRO A 219 -18.15 -7.66 3.23
N LEU A 220 -17.64 -7.99 4.42
CA LEU A 220 -18.43 -8.05 5.65
C LEU A 220 -18.52 -6.69 6.36
N VAL A 221 -17.44 -5.89 6.27
CA VAL A 221 -17.25 -4.73 7.16
C VAL A 221 -17.34 -3.38 6.46
N ASN A 222 -17.00 -3.33 5.18
CA ASN A 222 -17.08 -2.17 4.28
C ASN A 222 -16.60 -0.86 4.93
N VAL A 223 -15.31 -0.82 5.29
CA VAL A 223 -14.70 0.30 6.03
C VAL A 223 -13.88 1.20 5.13
N TYR A 224 -13.19 0.65 4.14
CA TYR A 224 -12.32 1.39 3.21
C TYR A 224 -13.01 1.61 1.88
N ASP A 225 -12.79 2.79 1.27
CA ASP A 225 -13.40 3.19 0.00
C ASP A 225 -12.56 2.80 -1.22
N GLY A 226 -11.34 2.30 -1.00
CA GLY A 226 -10.43 1.85 -2.05
C GLY A 226 -9.13 1.31 -1.48
N PHE A 227 -8.41 0.55 -2.30
CA PHE A 227 -7.21 -0.18 -1.90
C PHE A 227 -6.07 0.04 -2.88
N LEU A 228 -4.88 0.38 -2.36
CA LEU A 228 -3.61 0.38 -3.08
C LEU A 228 -2.75 -0.79 -2.59
N VAL A 229 -2.64 -1.83 -3.39
CA VAL A 229 -1.94 -3.07 -3.06
C VAL A 229 -0.59 -3.04 -3.75
N HIS A 230 0.48 -2.80 -2.98
CA HIS A 230 1.80 -2.51 -3.52
C HIS A 230 2.75 -3.71 -3.39
N SER A 231 3.39 -4.10 -4.49
CA SER A 231 4.43 -5.15 -4.53
C SER A 231 4.01 -6.45 -3.85
N ARG A 232 2.76 -6.90 -4.08
CA ARG A 232 2.23 -8.12 -3.46
C ARG A 232 2.88 -9.39 -4.02
N GLY A 233 2.95 -10.42 -3.18
CA GLY A 233 3.28 -11.78 -3.60
C GLY A 233 2.13 -12.50 -4.35
N ALA A 234 2.35 -13.76 -4.74
CA ALA A 234 1.36 -14.56 -5.45
C ALA A 234 0.15 -14.95 -4.59
N SER A 235 0.29 -14.99 -3.27
CA SER A 235 -0.75 -15.41 -2.32
C SER A 235 -1.15 -14.29 -1.39
N GLY A 236 -2.34 -14.39 -0.80
CA GLY A 236 -2.68 -13.66 0.41
C GLY A 236 -1.93 -14.22 1.62
N SER A 237 -1.88 -13.48 2.73
CA SER A 237 -1.46 -14.03 4.03
C SER A 237 -2.53 -14.96 4.58
N ALA A 238 -2.14 -15.87 5.48
CA ALA A 238 -3.10 -16.76 6.13
C ALA A 238 -4.26 -15.99 6.78
N LEU A 239 -5.48 -16.49 6.60
CA LEU A 239 -6.68 -15.92 7.24
C LEU A 239 -6.59 -16.09 8.76
N SER A 240 -6.09 -17.23 9.22
CA SER A 240 -5.82 -17.53 10.63
C SER A 240 -4.49 -18.27 10.78
N GLN A 241 -3.82 -18.05 11.92
CA GLN A 241 -2.53 -18.64 12.25
C GLN A 241 -2.34 -18.70 13.78
N SER A 242 -1.24 -19.32 14.26
CA SER A 242 -0.95 -19.40 15.70
C SER A 242 -1.20 -18.05 16.41
N PRO A 243 -1.87 -18.06 17.60
CA PRO A 243 -2.22 -19.23 18.43
C PRO A 243 -3.46 -20.03 17.98
N LEU A 244 -4.21 -19.53 17.00
CA LEU A 244 -5.35 -20.25 16.46
C LEU A 244 -4.93 -21.30 15.41
N ALA A 245 -5.89 -22.09 14.95
CA ALA A 245 -5.66 -23.03 13.86
C ALA A 245 -5.28 -22.29 12.57
N ALA A 246 -4.32 -22.84 11.82
CA ALA A 246 -3.87 -22.23 10.57
C ALA A 246 -4.90 -22.40 9.47
N VAL A 247 -5.24 -21.30 8.80
CA VAL A 247 -6.08 -21.27 7.59
C VAL A 247 -5.27 -20.60 6.47
N PRO A 248 -4.46 -21.37 5.72
CA PRO A 248 -3.66 -20.82 4.63
C PRO A 248 -4.53 -20.39 3.46
N THR A 249 -4.04 -19.44 2.67
CA THR A 249 -4.67 -19.00 1.42
C THR A 249 -4.14 -19.78 0.21
N PRO A 250 -4.89 -19.85 -0.89
CA PRO A 250 -4.43 -20.46 -2.13
C PRO A 250 -3.20 -19.74 -2.73
N SER A 251 -2.43 -20.47 -3.54
CA SER A 251 -1.39 -19.90 -4.39
C SER A 251 -1.61 -20.36 -5.85
N PRO A 252 -1.93 -19.46 -6.79
CA PRO A 252 -2.13 -18.03 -6.62
C PRO A 252 -3.46 -17.67 -5.94
N SER A 253 -3.52 -16.45 -5.36
CA SER A 253 -4.76 -15.80 -4.93
C SER A 253 -5.02 -14.58 -5.80
N LEU A 254 -6.09 -14.57 -6.57
CA LEU A 254 -6.54 -13.39 -7.31
C LEU A 254 -7.28 -12.43 -6.37
N ILE A 255 -7.41 -11.18 -6.79
CA ILE A 255 -8.34 -10.24 -6.15
C ILE A 255 -9.74 -10.56 -6.66
N ARG A 256 -10.72 -10.66 -5.76
CA ARG A 256 -12.13 -10.89 -6.11
C ARG A 256 -12.65 -9.77 -7.03
N ASP A 257 -13.54 -10.12 -7.95
CA ASP A 257 -14.03 -9.25 -9.03
C ASP A 257 -15.48 -8.74 -8.82
N ASP A 258 -16.04 -8.96 -7.64
CA ASP A 258 -17.41 -8.61 -7.26
C ASP A 258 -17.47 -7.48 -6.20
N LEU A 259 -16.40 -6.69 -6.07
CA LEU A 259 -16.37 -5.51 -5.19
C LEU A 259 -17.01 -4.28 -5.84
N SER A 260 -17.52 -3.41 -4.99
CA SER A 260 -17.97 -2.06 -5.35
C SER A 260 -16.88 -1.00 -5.17
N ASP A 261 -15.82 -1.34 -4.45
CA ASP A 261 -14.72 -0.44 -4.11
C ASP A 261 -13.48 -0.76 -4.94
N PRO A 262 -12.80 0.26 -5.50
CA PRO A 262 -11.69 0.05 -6.40
C PRO A 262 -10.46 -0.56 -5.72
N VAL A 263 -9.81 -1.49 -6.42
CA VAL A 263 -8.54 -2.09 -6.03
C VAL A 263 -7.49 -1.79 -7.10
N PHE A 264 -6.44 -1.10 -6.70
CA PHE A 264 -5.31 -0.78 -7.56
C PHE A 264 -4.07 -1.55 -7.12
N VAL A 265 -3.55 -2.41 -7.99
CA VAL A 265 -2.34 -3.20 -7.74
C VAL A 265 -1.17 -2.56 -8.47
N VAL A 266 -0.07 -2.29 -7.77
CA VAL A 266 1.19 -1.77 -8.33
C VAL A 266 2.30 -2.78 -8.06
N GLN A 267 3.00 -3.21 -9.12
CA GLN A 267 4.03 -4.23 -9.07
C GLN A 267 5.33 -3.71 -9.65
N ALA A 268 6.43 -3.83 -8.91
CA ALA A 268 7.75 -3.59 -9.46
C ALA A 268 8.15 -4.68 -10.46
N GLU A 269 9.12 -4.41 -11.32
CA GLU A 269 9.68 -5.41 -12.26
C GLU A 269 10.16 -6.67 -11.53
N GLY A 270 10.80 -6.49 -10.36
CA GLY A 270 11.28 -7.61 -9.54
C GLY A 270 10.16 -8.53 -9.05
N ASP A 271 9.01 -7.97 -8.73
CA ASP A 271 7.83 -8.72 -8.27
C ASP A 271 7.26 -9.59 -9.39
N VAL A 272 7.18 -9.02 -10.60
CA VAL A 272 6.70 -9.72 -11.79
C VAL A 272 7.61 -10.91 -12.14
N ILE A 273 8.93 -10.73 -12.01
CA ILE A 273 9.90 -11.81 -12.23
C ILE A 273 9.77 -12.90 -11.16
N SER A 274 9.54 -12.51 -9.91
CA SER A 274 9.62 -13.45 -8.78
C SER A 274 8.44 -14.41 -8.70
N SER A 275 7.20 -13.99 -9.00
CA SER A 275 6.03 -14.88 -8.87
C SER A 275 4.73 -14.37 -9.50
N ASN A 276 4.71 -13.19 -10.12
CA ASN A 276 3.45 -12.48 -10.29
C ASN A 276 2.76 -12.64 -11.64
N LEU A 277 3.34 -13.35 -12.61
CA LEU A 277 2.60 -13.66 -13.86
C LEU A 277 1.31 -14.45 -13.59
N ALA A 278 1.30 -15.32 -12.57
CA ALA A 278 0.15 -16.14 -12.21
C ALA A 278 -1.02 -15.36 -11.59
N ILE A 279 -0.78 -14.11 -11.17
CA ILE A 279 -1.80 -13.25 -10.54
C ILE A 279 -2.18 -12.06 -11.41
N ARG A 280 -1.73 -12.01 -12.66
CA ARG A 280 -2.21 -11.01 -13.62
C ARG A 280 -3.70 -11.17 -13.82
N GLN A 281 -4.41 -10.06 -13.69
CA GLN A 281 -5.85 -9.98 -13.92
C GLN A 281 -6.13 -8.91 -14.98
N PRO A 282 -7.17 -9.08 -15.81
CA PRO A 282 -7.60 -8.02 -16.71
C PRO A 282 -8.12 -6.83 -15.90
N ASP A 283 -7.87 -5.64 -16.38
CA ASP A 283 -8.46 -4.42 -15.85
C ASP A 283 -9.99 -4.47 -15.94
N THR A 284 -10.66 -3.98 -14.90
CA THR A 284 -12.12 -3.87 -14.82
C THR A 284 -12.53 -2.47 -14.36
N PRO A 285 -13.81 -2.14 -14.28
CA PRO A 285 -14.24 -0.88 -13.65
C PRO A 285 -13.84 -0.72 -12.19
N MET A 286 -13.53 -1.83 -11.46
CA MET A 286 -13.13 -1.83 -10.04
C MET A 286 -11.75 -2.45 -9.80
N PHE A 287 -11.01 -2.81 -10.84
CA PHE A 287 -9.66 -3.37 -10.69
C PHE A 287 -8.71 -2.76 -11.72
N ARG A 288 -7.54 -2.34 -11.26
CA ARG A 288 -6.44 -1.84 -12.09
C ARG A 288 -5.13 -2.47 -11.63
N GLN A 289 -4.26 -2.80 -12.60
CA GLN A 289 -2.91 -3.28 -12.30
C GLN A 289 -1.88 -2.54 -13.14
N TRP A 290 -0.84 -2.02 -12.49
CA TRP A 290 0.36 -1.50 -13.13
C TRP A 290 1.56 -2.38 -12.83
N GLU A 291 2.39 -2.62 -13.85
CA GLU A 291 3.70 -3.28 -13.75
C GLU A 291 4.76 -2.29 -14.20
N LEU A 292 5.70 -1.95 -13.33
CA LEU A 292 6.61 -0.82 -13.50
C LEU A 292 7.95 -1.29 -14.09
N ALA A 293 8.31 -0.84 -15.29
CA ALA A 293 9.57 -1.18 -15.92
C ALA A 293 10.77 -0.54 -15.23
N GLY A 294 11.88 -1.28 -15.08
CA GLY A 294 13.13 -0.77 -14.50
C GLY A 294 13.09 -0.50 -13.01
N THR A 295 12.14 -1.08 -12.27
CA THR A 295 11.97 -0.85 -10.83
C THR A 295 12.23 -2.13 -10.03
N SER A 296 12.54 -1.99 -8.75
CA SER A 296 12.72 -3.12 -7.84
C SER A 296 11.74 -3.06 -6.68
N HIS A 297 11.60 -4.17 -5.98
CA HIS A 297 10.74 -4.31 -4.80
C HIS A 297 11.07 -3.28 -3.72
N ALA A 298 12.37 -3.08 -3.44
CA ALA A 298 12.90 -2.09 -2.53
C ALA A 298 14.09 -1.40 -3.20
N ASP A 299 13.94 -0.14 -3.59
CA ASP A 299 14.96 0.61 -4.32
C ASP A 299 15.77 1.56 -3.44
N ALA A 300 16.68 2.32 -4.04
CA ALA A 300 17.52 3.28 -3.33
C ALA A 300 16.69 4.40 -2.68
N TYR A 301 15.53 4.72 -3.20
CA TYR A 301 14.64 5.69 -2.58
C TYR A 301 14.08 5.18 -1.26
N MET A 302 13.48 4.00 -1.26
CA MET A 302 12.88 3.38 -0.08
C MET A 302 13.91 3.13 1.04
N ILE A 303 15.12 2.66 0.70
CA ILE A 303 16.10 2.29 1.73
C ILE A 303 17.00 3.45 2.17
N GLY A 304 16.88 4.63 1.59
CA GLY A 304 17.77 5.75 1.92
C GLY A 304 17.26 7.14 1.57
N VAL A 305 17.03 7.43 0.29
CA VAL A 305 16.75 8.81 -0.18
C VAL A 305 15.46 9.36 0.40
N GLY A 306 14.39 8.55 0.41
CA GLY A 306 13.06 8.95 0.87
C GLY A 306 12.98 9.39 2.33
N PHE A 307 13.96 9.00 3.16
CA PHE A 307 14.00 9.42 4.58
C PHE A 307 14.37 10.90 4.77
N GLY A 308 14.91 11.54 3.75
CA GLY A 308 15.29 12.96 3.78
C GLY A 308 14.59 13.82 2.74
N ASP A 309 13.85 13.21 1.84
CA ASP A 309 13.14 13.90 0.77
C ASP A 309 11.89 14.60 1.31
N VAL A 310 11.76 15.89 1.04
CA VAL A 310 10.60 16.71 1.45
C VAL A 310 9.89 17.33 0.25
N GLY A 311 10.12 16.80 -0.96
CA GLY A 311 9.53 17.30 -2.20
C GLY A 311 10.10 18.64 -2.64
N ASP A 312 11.36 18.92 -2.32
CA ASP A 312 12.09 20.15 -2.70
C ASP A 312 13.03 19.94 -3.90
N GLY A 313 12.94 18.79 -4.57
CA GLY A 313 13.76 18.37 -5.70
C GLY A 313 15.13 17.79 -5.33
N ALA A 314 15.53 17.83 -4.06
CA ALA A 314 16.80 17.25 -3.62
C ALA A 314 16.83 15.74 -3.77
N GLY A 315 15.69 15.06 -3.50
CA GLY A 315 15.51 13.63 -3.71
C GLY A 315 15.70 13.23 -5.17
N ALA A 316 15.09 13.99 -6.10
CA ALA A 316 15.22 13.76 -7.54
C ALA A 316 16.68 13.88 -8.02
N VAL A 317 17.40 14.92 -7.57
CA VAL A 317 18.84 15.09 -7.86
C VAL A 317 19.66 13.92 -7.32
N GLN A 318 19.37 13.46 -6.09
CA GLN A 318 20.08 12.35 -5.48
C GLN A 318 19.84 11.04 -6.24
N MET A 319 18.60 10.72 -6.58
CA MET A 319 18.24 9.52 -7.36
C MET A 319 18.85 9.56 -8.76
N PHE A 320 18.82 10.71 -9.45
CA PHE A 320 19.46 10.87 -10.75
C PHE A 320 20.98 10.64 -10.67
N ASN A 321 21.64 11.15 -9.64
CA ASN A 321 23.06 10.91 -9.40
C ASN A 321 23.37 9.43 -9.14
N LEU A 322 22.50 8.71 -8.41
CA LEU A 322 22.65 7.27 -8.15
C LEU A 322 22.52 6.42 -9.42
N MET A 323 21.79 6.86 -10.44
CA MET A 323 21.79 6.18 -11.75
C MET A 323 23.14 6.29 -12.47
N ARG A 324 23.86 7.40 -12.31
CA ARG A 324 25.12 7.68 -12.98
C ARG A 324 26.34 7.25 -12.19
N THR A 325 26.25 7.35 -10.89
CA THR A 325 27.31 7.04 -9.92
C THR A 325 26.67 6.33 -8.73
N PRO A 326 26.28 5.06 -8.89
CA PRO A 326 25.61 4.33 -7.84
C PRO A 326 26.53 4.12 -6.64
N ASN A 327 25.93 4.05 -5.46
CA ASN A 327 26.64 3.63 -4.26
C ASN A 327 27.24 2.23 -4.46
N PRO A 328 28.33 1.89 -3.79
CA PRO A 328 28.81 0.51 -3.77
C PRO A 328 27.68 -0.45 -3.40
N PRO A 329 27.67 -1.67 -3.97
CA PRO A 329 26.66 -2.64 -3.59
C PRO A 329 26.72 -2.92 -2.08
N PRO A 330 25.58 -3.20 -1.42
CA PRO A 330 25.58 -3.76 -0.08
C PRO A 330 26.48 -5.00 -0.01
N SER A 331 27.10 -5.26 1.13
CA SER A 331 28.15 -6.29 1.28
C SER A 331 27.78 -7.67 0.73
N ASP A 332 26.50 -8.00 0.76
CA ASP A 332 25.98 -9.30 0.34
C ASP A 332 25.40 -9.31 -1.08
N CYS A 333 25.40 -8.18 -1.79
CA CYS A 333 24.81 -8.01 -3.10
C CYS A 333 25.87 -7.88 -4.20
N ALA A 334 25.58 -8.46 -5.38
CA ALA A 334 26.50 -8.43 -6.51
C ALA A 334 26.51 -7.09 -7.26
N SER A 335 25.44 -6.31 -7.16
CA SER A 335 25.29 -5.04 -7.86
C SER A 335 24.74 -3.95 -6.93
N SER A 336 24.99 -2.69 -7.30
CA SER A 336 24.40 -1.52 -6.65
C SER A 336 22.88 -1.57 -6.71
N VAL A 337 22.22 -1.04 -5.70
CA VAL A 337 20.76 -1.01 -5.56
C VAL A 337 20.12 -0.26 -6.73
N ASN A 338 18.93 -0.68 -7.14
CA ASN A 338 18.14 -0.03 -8.18
C ASN A 338 17.84 1.44 -7.79
N ALA A 339 18.06 2.36 -8.73
CA ALA A 339 17.76 3.78 -8.61
C ALA A 339 16.74 4.23 -9.67
N GLY A 340 15.76 3.39 -9.97
CA GLY A 340 14.70 3.67 -10.94
C GLY A 340 13.60 4.60 -10.42
N GLY A 341 12.60 4.81 -11.25
CA GLY A 341 11.52 5.79 -11.02
C GLY A 341 10.32 5.27 -10.22
N HIS A 342 10.52 4.32 -9.30
CA HIS A 342 9.43 3.62 -8.62
C HIS A 342 8.50 4.58 -7.86
N HIS A 343 9.06 5.40 -6.95
CA HIS A 343 8.25 6.24 -6.07
C HIS A 343 7.42 7.29 -6.82
N TRP A 344 7.94 7.89 -7.89
CA TRP A 344 7.15 8.86 -8.68
C TRP A 344 5.94 8.22 -9.36
N THR A 345 6.11 7.01 -9.91
CA THR A 345 5.00 6.27 -10.51
C THR A 345 4.02 5.77 -9.43
N PHE A 346 4.51 5.41 -8.25
CA PHE A 346 3.67 5.04 -7.11
C PHE A 346 2.85 6.23 -6.59
N GLN A 347 3.42 7.43 -6.54
CA GLN A 347 2.70 8.67 -6.23
C GLN A 347 1.57 8.93 -7.23
N ALA A 348 1.82 8.75 -8.52
CA ALA A 348 0.78 8.85 -9.55
C ALA A 348 -0.31 7.79 -9.36
N ALA A 349 0.02 6.58 -8.91
CA ALA A 349 -0.95 5.54 -8.61
C ALA A 349 -1.83 5.91 -7.40
N LEU A 350 -1.25 6.44 -6.32
CA LEU A 350 -2.02 6.91 -5.15
C LEU A 350 -2.95 8.06 -5.52
N HIS A 351 -2.45 9.05 -6.26
CA HIS A 351 -3.27 10.16 -6.80
C HIS A 351 -4.41 9.63 -7.67
N GLY A 352 -4.11 8.66 -8.53
CA GLY A 352 -5.08 8.01 -9.40
C GLY A 352 -6.16 7.25 -8.63
N LEU A 353 -5.79 6.55 -7.54
CA LEU A 353 -6.76 5.87 -6.69
C LEU A 353 -7.69 6.85 -5.97
N ASP A 354 -7.15 7.94 -5.40
CA ASP A 354 -7.98 8.96 -4.75
C ASP A 354 -8.96 9.61 -5.75
N ALA A 355 -8.48 9.93 -6.95
CA ALA A 355 -9.32 10.44 -8.02
C ALA A 355 -10.41 9.41 -8.44
N TRP A 356 -10.05 8.14 -8.53
CA TRP A 356 -10.98 7.05 -8.88
C TRP A 356 -12.12 6.93 -7.85
N VAL A 357 -11.77 6.89 -6.57
CA VAL A 357 -12.78 6.87 -5.49
C VAL A 357 -13.69 8.10 -5.52
N ARG A 358 -13.14 9.28 -5.85
CA ARG A 358 -13.92 10.53 -5.93
C ARG A 358 -14.85 10.61 -7.14
N THR A 359 -14.42 10.11 -8.28
CA THR A 359 -15.08 10.38 -9.59
C THR A 359 -15.70 9.15 -10.22
N GLY A 360 -15.36 7.94 -9.72
CA GLY A 360 -15.71 6.67 -10.36
C GLY A 360 -14.92 6.37 -11.63
N THR A 361 -13.94 7.21 -12.01
CA THR A 361 -13.15 7.03 -13.23
C THR A 361 -11.81 6.36 -12.88
N PRO A 362 -11.55 5.13 -13.38
CA PRO A 362 -10.30 4.45 -13.10
C PRO A 362 -9.10 5.14 -13.76
N PRO A 363 -7.89 5.03 -13.15
CA PRO A 363 -6.65 5.49 -13.76
C PRO A 363 -6.40 4.84 -15.13
N ALA A 364 -5.47 5.40 -15.89
CA ALA A 364 -5.05 4.85 -17.17
C ALA A 364 -4.67 3.37 -17.06
N ALA A 365 -4.99 2.58 -18.07
CA ALA A 365 -4.56 1.18 -18.15
C ALA A 365 -3.05 1.10 -18.43
N GLY A 366 -2.31 0.36 -17.59
CA GLY A 366 -0.90 0.07 -17.83
C GLY A 366 -0.72 -1.13 -18.75
N ALA A 367 0.19 -1.05 -19.73
CA ALA A 367 0.59 -2.25 -20.46
C ALA A 367 1.32 -3.22 -19.52
N PRO A 368 1.21 -4.55 -19.69
CA PRO A 368 2.00 -5.50 -18.91
C PRO A 368 3.47 -5.52 -19.38
N LEU A 369 4.39 -5.88 -18.51
CA LEU A 369 5.77 -6.19 -18.87
C LEU A 369 5.80 -7.38 -19.82
N LEU A 370 6.63 -7.30 -20.87
CA LEU A 370 6.72 -8.35 -21.87
C LEU A 370 7.63 -9.48 -21.40
N ALA A 371 7.09 -10.69 -21.31
CA ALA A 371 7.85 -11.89 -20.96
C ALA A 371 8.39 -12.59 -22.21
N ALA A 372 9.69 -12.93 -22.21
CA ALA A 372 10.31 -13.81 -23.18
C ALA A 372 10.12 -15.28 -22.79
N SER A 373 9.99 -15.58 -21.50
CA SER A 373 9.68 -16.90 -20.93
C SER A 373 8.84 -16.74 -19.68
N THR A 374 7.97 -17.72 -19.42
CA THR A 374 7.10 -17.75 -18.22
C THR A 374 7.52 -18.79 -17.19
N SER A 375 8.52 -19.63 -17.49
CA SER A 375 9.04 -20.65 -16.57
C SER A 375 10.49 -21.03 -16.91
N PRO A 376 11.50 -20.45 -16.25
CA PRO A 376 11.38 -19.30 -15.33
C PRO A 376 10.90 -18.04 -16.04
N VAL A 377 10.39 -17.09 -15.28
CA VAL A 377 10.00 -15.79 -15.83
C VAL A 377 11.26 -15.04 -16.26
N VAL A 378 11.32 -14.68 -17.54
CA VAL A 378 12.37 -13.85 -18.12
C VAL A 378 11.70 -12.75 -18.92
N LEU A 379 12.02 -11.48 -18.62
CA LEU A 379 11.46 -10.35 -19.35
C LEU A 379 12.22 -10.09 -20.67
N GLN A 380 11.49 -9.59 -21.65
CA GLN A 380 12.09 -9.02 -22.84
C GLN A 380 12.78 -7.69 -22.49
N ARG A 381 13.93 -7.43 -23.11
CA ARG A 381 14.73 -6.23 -22.83
C ARG A 381 15.12 -5.52 -24.13
N ASP A 382 15.26 -4.20 -24.02
CA ASP A 382 15.78 -3.37 -25.12
C ASP A 382 17.31 -3.48 -25.25
N ALA A 383 17.89 -2.73 -26.20
CA ALA A 383 19.34 -2.71 -26.45
C ALA A 383 20.17 -2.15 -25.26
N THR A 384 19.56 -1.45 -24.32
CA THR A 384 20.20 -0.95 -23.10
C THR A 384 20.02 -1.90 -21.91
N GLY A 385 19.30 -3.01 -22.10
CA GLY A 385 19.03 -4.00 -21.08
C GLY A 385 17.82 -3.67 -20.18
N ASN A 386 17.09 -2.59 -20.45
CA ASN A 386 15.88 -2.23 -19.71
C ASN A 386 14.66 -3.04 -20.19
N ALA A 387 13.72 -3.33 -19.29
CA ALA A 387 12.54 -4.13 -19.61
C ALA A 387 11.65 -3.46 -20.66
N LEU A 388 11.04 -4.28 -21.53
CA LEU A 388 10.05 -3.86 -22.52
C LEU A 388 8.62 -4.09 -21.99
N GLY A 389 7.68 -3.25 -22.42
CA GLY A 389 6.33 -3.20 -21.88
C GLY A 389 6.30 -2.54 -20.51
N GLY A 390 5.22 -2.77 -19.78
CA GLY A 390 5.00 -2.16 -18.48
C GLY A 390 4.64 -0.67 -18.54
N VAL A 391 4.39 -0.07 -17.39
CA VAL A 391 4.38 1.37 -17.21
C VAL A 391 5.82 1.85 -17.24
N ARG A 392 6.10 2.78 -18.14
CA ARG A 392 7.46 3.24 -18.44
C ARG A 392 7.65 4.66 -17.95
N SER A 393 8.83 4.93 -17.41
CA SER A 393 9.26 6.26 -16.97
C SER A 393 10.45 6.75 -17.81
N ALA A 394 10.82 8.01 -17.68
CA ALA A 394 12.01 8.55 -18.31
C ALA A 394 13.30 7.78 -17.98
N HIS A 395 13.36 7.13 -16.81
CA HIS A 395 14.47 6.29 -16.36
C HIS A 395 14.78 5.12 -17.33
N VAL A 396 13.77 4.60 -18.04
CA VAL A 396 13.91 3.49 -19.00
C VAL A 396 13.70 3.94 -20.45
N ASP A 397 13.04 5.06 -20.71
CA ASP A 397 12.81 5.57 -22.09
C ASP A 397 13.92 6.51 -22.56
N ALA A 398 14.54 7.26 -21.65
CA ALA A 398 15.76 8.05 -21.91
C ALA A 398 16.89 7.62 -20.96
N PRO A 399 17.34 6.33 -21.00
CA PRO A 399 18.16 5.74 -19.98
C PRO A 399 19.59 6.29 -19.95
N VAL A 400 20.11 6.47 -18.74
CA VAL A 400 21.54 6.68 -18.46
C VAL A 400 22.16 5.47 -17.74
N ALA A 401 21.33 4.47 -17.41
CA ALA A 401 21.71 3.21 -16.79
C ALA A 401 20.82 2.07 -17.28
N THR A 402 21.31 0.84 -17.15
CA THR A 402 20.49 -0.35 -17.15
C THR A 402 19.91 -0.52 -15.74
N LEU A 403 18.60 -0.58 -15.63
CA LEU A 403 17.86 -0.76 -14.39
C LEU A 403 17.15 -2.11 -14.42
N THR A 404 17.34 -2.94 -13.39
CA THR A 404 16.65 -4.24 -13.31
C THR A 404 15.97 -4.43 -11.97
N GLY A 405 14.86 -5.17 -11.96
CA GLY A 405 14.10 -5.45 -10.75
C GLY A 405 14.73 -6.49 -9.83
N ILE A 406 15.81 -7.15 -10.25
CA ILE A 406 16.47 -8.23 -9.48
C ILE A 406 17.96 -7.95 -9.28
N ASN A 407 18.51 -8.51 -8.20
CA ASN A 407 19.93 -8.51 -7.87
C ASN A 407 20.32 -9.91 -7.37
N SER A 408 21.60 -10.25 -7.50
CA SER A 408 22.17 -11.49 -6.98
C SER A 408 22.79 -11.25 -5.61
N GLY A 409 22.77 -12.27 -4.75
CA GLY A 409 23.33 -12.21 -3.41
C GLY A 409 22.47 -12.91 -2.37
N SER A 410 22.81 -12.73 -1.10
CA SER A 410 22.07 -13.29 0.04
C SER A 410 21.07 -12.30 0.64
N GLY A 411 20.25 -12.76 1.58
CA GLY A 411 19.31 -11.91 2.32
C GLY A 411 18.33 -11.16 1.41
N PHE A 412 18.28 -9.84 1.56
CA PHE A 412 17.36 -8.97 0.82
C PHE A 412 17.86 -8.57 -0.59
N CYS A 413 19.06 -8.98 -1.01
CA CYS A 413 19.64 -8.54 -2.29
C CYS A 413 18.71 -8.71 -3.48
N ARG A 414 18.01 -9.83 -3.57
CA ARG A 414 17.05 -10.10 -4.65
C ARG A 414 15.90 -9.10 -4.74
N LEU A 415 15.62 -8.36 -3.64
CA LEU A 415 14.57 -7.34 -3.59
C LEU A 415 15.07 -5.97 -4.03
N PHE A 416 16.39 -5.73 -3.95
CA PHE A 416 17.00 -4.42 -4.18
C PHE A 416 17.18 -4.06 -5.67
N GLY A 417 17.02 -5.02 -6.58
CA GLY A 417 17.25 -4.78 -7.99
C GLY A 417 18.69 -4.30 -8.27
N SER A 418 18.92 -3.79 -9.46
CA SER A 418 20.27 -3.31 -9.81
C SER A 418 20.28 -2.07 -10.68
N THR A 419 21.35 -1.28 -10.52
CA THR A 419 21.72 -0.14 -11.36
C THR A 419 23.09 -0.37 -11.95
N VAL A 420 23.19 -0.35 -13.29
CA VAL A 420 24.46 -0.42 -14.02
C VAL A 420 24.53 0.80 -14.94
N PRO A 421 25.37 1.81 -14.65
CA PRO A 421 25.52 2.98 -15.51
C PRO A 421 25.91 2.62 -16.94
N LEU A 422 25.34 3.30 -17.92
CA LEU A 422 25.82 3.21 -19.31
C LEU A 422 27.23 3.80 -19.40
N THR A 423 28.07 3.17 -20.22
CA THR A 423 29.43 3.69 -20.50
C THR A 423 29.38 5.02 -21.24
N SER A 424 30.44 5.81 -21.16
CA SER A 424 30.53 7.09 -21.90
C SER A 424 30.33 6.90 -23.41
N THR A 425 30.78 5.77 -23.98
CA THR A 425 30.58 5.45 -25.39
C THR A 425 29.09 5.24 -25.67
N GLN A 426 28.40 4.41 -24.89
CA GLN A 426 26.96 4.17 -25.05
C GLN A 426 26.14 5.45 -24.89
N LEU A 427 26.52 6.31 -23.93
CA LEU A 427 25.86 7.60 -23.73
C LEU A 427 26.05 8.53 -24.93
N LEU A 428 27.28 8.65 -25.46
CA LEU A 428 27.58 9.50 -26.63
C LEU A 428 26.93 9.00 -27.93
N GLU A 429 26.84 7.68 -28.11
CA GLU A 429 26.11 7.08 -29.25
C GLU A 429 24.63 7.39 -29.18
N ARG A 430 24.06 7.39 -27.97
CA ARG A 430 22.63 7.64 -27.76
C ARG A 430 22.30 9.14 -27.71
N TYR A 431 23.14 9.91 -27.03
CA TYR A 431 22.98 11.34 -26.79
C TYR A 431 24.26 12.08 -27.16
N PRO A 432 24.41 12.54 -28.41
CA PRO A 432 25.62 13.21 -28.87
C PRO A 432 25.99 14.48 -28.07
N THR A 433 25.02 15.08 -27.38
CA THR A 433 25.20 16.28 -26.54
C THR A 433 24.33 16.21 -25.28
N LYS A 434 24.66 16.97 -24.23
CA LYS A 434 23.78 17.13 -23.05
C LYS A 434 22.38 17.61 -23.48
N ALA A 435 22.28 18.54 -24.40
CA ALA A 435 21.02 19.05 -24.90
C ALA A 435 20.15 17.93 -25.55
N ALA A 436 20.79 17.01 -26.29
CA ALA A 436 20.08 15.86 -26.87
C ALA A 436 19.55 14.90 -25.79
N PHE A 437 20.31 14.70 -24.71
CA PHE A 437 19.85 13.93 -23.54
C PHE A 437 18.65 14.63 -22.87
N VAL A 438 18.79 15.91 -22.52
CA VAL A 438 17.72 16.67 -21.83
C VAL A 438 16.44 16.66 -22.66
N ALA A 439 16.52 16.87 -23.98
CA ALA A 439 15.34 16.81 -24.85
C ALA A 439 14.68 15.42 -24.89
N ALA A 440 15.47 14.33 -24.89
CA ALA A 440 14.93 12.97 -24.83
C ALA A 440 14.30 12.66 -23.48
N TRP A 441 14.92 13.15 -22.39
CA TRP A 441 14.42 13.01 -21.03
C TRP A 441 13.08 13.76 -20.85
N GLU A 442 13.02 15.04 -21.28
CA GLU A 442 11.81 15.86 -21.25
C GLU A 442 10.68 15.20 -22.04
N ALA A 443 10.94 14.74 -23.26
CA ALA A 443 9.93 14.06 -24.08
C ALA A 443 9.39 12.78 -23.41
N ALA A 444 10.24 12.03 -22.70
CA ALA A 444 9.83 10.85 -21.94
C ALA A 444 8.99 11.23 -20.69
N LEU A 445 9.34 12.30 -20.00
CA LEU A 445 8.54 12.85 -18.89
C LEU A 445 7.17 13.30 -19.38
N ASP A 446 7.11 14.08 -20.46
CA ASP A 446 5.86 14.54 -21.06
C ASP A 446 4.95 13.38 -21.46
N SER A 447 5.55 12.31 -22.03
CA SER A 447 4.81 11.10 -22.39
C SER A 447 4.23 10.40 -21.17
N ALA A 448 4.99 10.32 -20.07
CA ALA A 448 4.52 9.69 -18.84
C ALA A 448 3.41 10.52 -18.16
N VAL A 449 3.53 11.84 -18.18
CA VAL A 449 2.48 12.76 -17.66
C VAL A 449 1.21 12.65 -18.51
N ALA A 450 1.34 12.71 -19.83
CA ALA A 450 0.19 12.58 -20.75
C ALA A 450 -0.50 11.21 -20.62
N GLY A 451 0.27 10.15 -20.30
CA GLY A 451 -0.23 8.81 -20.01
C GLY A 451 -0.89 8.68 -18.64
N GLY A 452 -0.75 9.63 -17.74
CA GLY A 452 -1.23 9.56 -16.35
C GLY A 452 -0.37 8.69 -15.44
N PHE A 453 0.87 8.39 -15.84
CA PHE A 453 1.82 7.54 -15.08
C PHE A 453 2.82 8.35 -14.25
N LEU A 454 2.81 9.66 -14.40
CA LEU A 454 3.64 10.62 -13.69
C LEU A 454 2.83 11.88 -13.42
N LEU A 455 3.01 12.49 -12.25
CA LEU A 455 2.39 13.77 -11.93
C LEU A 455 3.25 14.94 -12.46
N GLN A 456 2.64 16.04 -12.84
CA GLN A 456 3.38 17.19 -13.40
C GLN A 456 4.44 17.74 -12.43
N PRO A 457 4.16 17.92 -11.11
CA PRO A 457 5.20 18.37 -10.17
C PRO A 457 6.41 17.43 -10.12
N ASP A 458 6.19 16.12 -10.22
CA ASP A 458 7.26 15.13 -10.21
C ASP A 458 8.08 15.18 -11.52
N ALA A 459 7.42 15.46 -12.66
CA ALA A 459 8.10 15.67 -13.94
C ALA A 459 8.99 16.93 -13.91
N ASP A 460 8.49 18.02 -13.31
CA ASP A 460 9.25 19.27 -13.16
C ASP A 460 10.51 19.07 -12.31
N GLU A 461 10.42 18.32 -11.19
CA GLU A 461 11.59 17.96 -10.36
C GLU A 461 12.60 17.09 -11.12
N LEU A 462 12.11 16.08 -11.84
CA LEU A 462 12.95 15.17 -12.62
C LEU A 462 13.64 15.89 -13.78
N LEU A 463 12.98 16.85 -14.43
CA LEU A 463 13.58 17.68 -15.47
C LEU A 463 14.67 18.60 -14.91
N ALA A 464 14.41 19.20 -13.75
CA ALA A 464 15.38 20.05 -13.08
C ALA A 464 16.64 19.29 -12.62
N ALA A 465 16.54 18.00 -12.33
CA ALA A 465 17.64 17.13 -11.90
C ALA A 465 18.55 16.67 -13.08
N ALA A 466 18.11 16.74 -14.33
CA ALA A 466 18.82 16.25 -15.53
C ALA A 466 19.73 17.34 -16.14
#